data_d3caefe45c0ab9ba14a6cb324b2a3563
#
_entry.id   d3caefe45c0ab9ba14a6cb324b2a3563
#
_cell.length_a   1.000
_cell.length_b   1.000
_cell.length_c   1.000
_cell.angle_alpha   90.00
_cell.angle_beta   90.00
_cell.angle_gamma   90.00
#
_symmetry.space_group_name_H-M   'P 1'
#
loop_
_entity.id
_entity.type
_entity.pdbx_description
1 polymer ?
#
loop_
_entity_poly.entity_id
_entity_poly.type
_entity_poly.pdbx_seq_one_letter_code
_entity_poly.pdbx_strand_id
1 'polypeptide(L)'
;MGNITQKEITELLSIIPLNFPILDIFHLTNDCQGLCMALDSLCKSQGYNYDLCISDESYLQEIEETTDLTVKKFNFKKSRYNIQSRTYDFVFIMIDLESIEDPTLFYKKLYPISKNASKVLFIVEKDVDLRKLEDVLIVHNYVATNPIEDTFENYQILGAQKMHGWGN
;
A
#
# COMPACT_ATOMS: atom_id res chain seq x y z
N MET A 1 -11.09 10.36 -7.52
CA MET A 1 -10.37 9.23 -8.16
C MET A 1 -11.35 8.33 -8.91
N GLY A 2 -10.94 7.73 -10.02
CA GLY A 2 -11.76 6.78 -10.76
C GLY A 2 -11.92 5.46 -9.99
N ASN A 3 -12.94 4.69 -10.33
CA ASN A 3 -13.17 3.41 -9.66
C ASN A 3 -12.24 2.33 -10.21
N ILE A 4 -11.67 1.53 -9.32
CA ILE A 4 -11.02 0.28 -9.69
C ILE A 4 -12.11 -0.76 -9.97
N THR A 5 -12.06 -1.38 -11.13
CA THR A 5 -13.03 -2.41 -11.53
C THR A 5 -12.77 -3.72 -10.78
N GLN A 6 -13.77 -4.59 -10.71
CA GLN A 6 -13.61 -5.91 -10.10
C GLN A 6 -12.52 -6.76 -10.79
N LYS A 7 -12.39 -6.64 -12.10
CA LYS A 7 -11.32 -7.29 -12.86
C LYS A 7 -9.94 -6.81 -12.42
N GLU A 8 -9.76 -5.49 -12.30
CA GLU A 8 -8.50 -4.88 -11.85
C GLU A 8 -8.16 -5.28 -10.42
N ILE A 9 -9.15 -5.33 -9.52
CA ILE A 9 -8.96 -5.84 -8.16
C ILE A 9 -8.46 -7.29 -8.18
N THR A 10 -9.08 -8.15 -8.98
CA THR A 10 -8.67 -9.55 -9.11
C THR A 10 -7.23 -9.68 -9.61
N GLU A 11 -6.84 -8.89 -10.60
CA GLU A 11 -5.48 -8.85 -11.12
C GLU A 11 -4.48 -8.37 -10.06
N LEU A 12 -4.82 -7.34 -9.31
CA LEU A 12 -3.97 -6.83 -8.23
C LEU A 12 -3.78 -7.87 -7.12
N LEU A 13 -4.83 -8.55 -6.72
CA LEU A 13 -4.75 -9.61 -5.70
C LEU A 13 -3.95 -10.82 -6.17
N SER A 14 -3.85 -11.07 -7.46
CA SER A 14 -3.10 -12.21 -8.01
C SER A 14 -1.60 -12.17 -7.71
N ILE A 15 -1.05 -11.02 -7.34
CA ILE A 15 0.35 -10.91 -6.93
C ILE A 15 0.62 -11.47 -5.53
N ILE A 16 -0.42 -11.64 -4.72
CA ILE A 16 -0.30 -12.18 -3.37
C ILE A 16 -0.33 -13.70 -3.46
N PRO A 17 0.74 -14.39 -3.03
CA PRO A 17 0.76 -15.85 -3.08
C PRO A 17 -0.27 -16.44 -2.12
N LEU A 18 -0.89 -17.55 -2.54
CA LEU A 18 -1.84 -18.31 -1.75
C LEU A 18 -1.15 -19.46 -1.02
N ASN A 19 -1.73 -19.91 0.08
CA ASN A 19 -1.26 -21.06 0.87
C ASN A 19 0.15 -20.92 1.44
N PHE A 20 0.59 -19.69 1.66
CA PHE A 20 1.80 -19.42 2.44
C PHE A 20 1.51 -19.53 3.93
N PRO A 21 2.55 -19.70 4.78
CA PRO A 21 2.33 -19.81 6.23
C PRO A 21 1.56 -18.59 6.76
N ILE A 22 2.17 -17.48 6.97
CA ILE A 22 1.48 -16.23 7.36
C ILE A 22 2.15 -15.11 6.61
N LEU A 23 1.35 -14.31 5.91
CA LEU A 23 1.80 -13.06 5.31
C LEU A 23 1.20 -11.88 6.06
N ASP A 24 1.97 -10.83 6.17
CA ASP A 24 1.56 -9.56 6.75
C ASP A 24 1.40 -8.52 5.63
N ILE A 25 0.22 -7.94 5.53
CA ILE A 25 -0.14 -6.98 4.49
C ILE A 25 -0.53 -5.65 5.11
N PHE A 26 0.12 -4.59 4.66
CA PHE A 26 -0.17 -3.21 5.03
C PHE A 26 -0.85 -2.50 3.87
N HIS A 27 -1.92 -1.78 4.15
CA HIS A 27 -2.65 -1.02 3.15
C HIS A 27 -2.95 0.38 3.68
N LEU A 28 -2.35 1.39 3.08
CA LEU A 28 -2.65 2.79 3.32
C LEU A 28 -3.44 3.34 2.16
N THR A 29 -4.67 3.74 2.40
CA THR A 29 -5.56 4.24 1.35
C THR A 29 -6.50 5.32 1.86
N ASN A 30 -6.97 6.17 0.96
CA ASN A 30 -8.07 7.10 1.18
C ASN A 30 -9.18 6.91 0.14
N ASP A 31 -9.19 5.77 -0.54
CA ASP A 31 -10.13 5.46 -1.62
C ASP A 31 -10.29 3.96 -1.81
N CYS A 32 -11.24 3.59 -2.66
CA CYS A 32 -11.47 2.23 -3.14
C CYS A 32 -11.85 1.21 -2.05
N GLN A 33 -13.06 1.36 -1.51
CA GLN A 33 -13.66 0.41 -0.57
C GLN A 33 -13.64 -1.04 -1.11
N GLY A 34 -13.86 -1.22 -2.41
CA GLY A 34 -13.85 -2.55 -3.05
C GLY A 34 -12.52 -3.27 -2.89
N LEU A 35 -11.40 -2.56 -3.04
CA LEU A 35 -10.06 -3.13 -2.80
C LEU A 35 -9.84 -3.46 -1.32
N CYS A 36 -10.27 -2.60 -0.41
CA CYS A 36 -10.18 -2.85 1.03
C CYS A 36 -10.92 -4.14 1.42
N MET A 37 -12.13 -4.30 0.93
CA MET A 37 -12.95 -5.49 1.20
C MET A 37 -12.38 -6.75 0.57
N ALA A 38 -11.85 -6.68 -0.63
CA ALA A 38 -11.25 -7.81 -1.32
C ALA A 38 -9.96 -8.29 -0.62
N LEU A 39 -9.11 -7.37 -0.18
CA LEU A 39 -7.91 -7.69 0.61
C LEU A 39 -8.27 -8.31 1.95
N ASP A 40 -9.25 -7.76 2.65
CA ASP A 40 -9.74 -8.31 3.91
C ASP A 40 -10.24 -9.75 3.75
N SER A 41 -11.06 -9.99 2.73
CA SER A 41 -11.59 -11.33 2.44
C SER A 41 -10.49 -12.33 2.09
N LEU A 42 -9.53 -11.93 1.27
CA LEU A 42 -8.38 -12.77 0.93
C LEU A 42 -7.58 -13.13 2.17
N CYS A 43 -7.25 -12.15 2.99
CA CYS A 43 -6.45 -12.36 4.19
C CYS A 43 -7.17 -13.26 5.20
N LYS A 44 -8.46 -13.08 5.40
CA LYS A 44 -9.27 -13.96 6.26
C LYS A 44 -9.29 -15.40 5.75
N SER A 45 -9.44 -15.59 4.45
CA SER A 45 -9.48 -16.94 3.85
C SER A 45 -8.13 -17.66 3.93
N GLN A 46 -7.03 -16.93 3.92
CA GLN A 46 -5.66 -17.48 3.95
C GLN A 46 -5.02 -17.50 5.34
N GLY A 47 -5.65 -16.88 6.33
CA GLY A 47 -5.05 -16.71 7.65
C GLY A 47 -3.92 -15.68 7.67
N TYR A 48 -3.94 -14.71 6.76
CA TYR A 48 -2.97 -13.61 6.70
C TYR A 48 -3.41 -12.45 7.59
N ASN A 49 -2.45 -11.64 8.02
CA ASN A 49 -2.72 -10.40 8.73
C ASN A 49 -2.91 -9.24 7.75
N TYR A 50 -3.97 -8.48 7.94
CA TYR A 50 -4.27 -7.31 7.13
C TYR A 50 -4.43 -6.07 8.01
N ASP A 51 -3.53 -5.12 7.83
CA ASP A 51 -3.56 -3.84 8.54
C ASP A 51 -3.99 -2.73 7.57
N LEU A 52 -5.27 -2.35 7.65
CA LEU A 52 -5.86 -1.28 6.86
C LEU A 52 -5.74 0.04 7.61
N CYS A 53 -5.10 1.01 6.99
CA CYS A 53 -4.89 2.35 7.51
C CYS A 53 -5.49 3.40 6.58
N ILE A 54 -6.17 4.38 7.17
CA ILE A 54 -6.80 5.50 6.45
C ILE A 54 -6.34 6.81 7.08
N SER A 55 -5.84 7.74 6.28
CA SER A 55 -5.40 9.05 6.78
C SER A 55 -6.47 10.14 6.68
N ASP A 56 -7.41 10.03 5.74
CA ASP A 56 -8.52 10.96 5.57
C ASP A 56 -9.64 10.66 6.57
N GLU A 57 -9.99 11.65 7.39
CA GLU A 57 -10.97 11.48 8.47
C GLU A 57 -12.37 11.15 7.95
N SER A 58 -12.80 11.80 6.87
CA SER A 58 -14.15 11.56 6.36
C SER A 58 -14.27 10.20 5.69
N TYR A 59 -13.23 9.74 5.00
CA TYR A 59 -13.18 8.41 4.43
C TYR A 59 -13.10 7.32 5.53
N LEU A 60 -12.33 7.56 6.58
CA LEU A 60 -12.29 6.68 7.76
C LEU A 60 -13.67 6.48 8.35
N GLN A 61 -14.38 7.56 8.57
CA GLN A 61 -15.75 7.51 9.12
C GLN A 61 -16.71 6.77 8.17
N GLU A 62 -16.63 7.01 6.88
CA GLU A 62 -17.43 6.30 5.88
C GLU A 62 -17.20 4.78 5.94
N ILE A 63 -15.96 4.34 5.99
CA ILE A 63 -15.60 2.92 6.08
C ILE A 63 -16.10 2.31 7.39
N GLU A 64 -15.95 2.99 8.51
CA GLU A 64 -16.44 2.52 9.81
C GLU A 64 -17.97 2.38 9.85
N GLU A 65 -18.70 3.29 9.19
CA GLU A 65 -20.16 3.29 9.16
C GLU A 65 -20.75 2.30 8.17
N THR A 66 -20.07 2.02 7.07
CA THR A 66 -20.63 1.25 5.94
C THR A 66 -20.07 -0.16 5.81
N THR A 67 -19.06 -0.53 6.59
CA THR A 67 -18.41 -1.84 6.52
C THR A 67 -18.10 -2.41 7.89
N ASP A 68 -17.81 -3.71 7.94
CA ASP A 68 -17.31 -4.38 9.16
C ASP A 68 -15.77 -4.45 9.19
N LEU A 69 -15.09 -3.68 8.35
CA LEU A 69 -13.63 -3.68 8.29
C LEU A 69 -13.02 -3.11 9.57
N THR A 70 -11.98 -3.78 10.05
CA THR A 70 -11.11 -3.22 11.10
C THR A 70 -10.15 -2.25 10.47
N VAL A 71 -10.26 -0.98 10.83
CA VAL A 71 -9.48 0.10 10.25
C VAL A 71 -8.77 0.90 11.33
N LYS A 72 -7.56 1.38 11.03
CA LYS A 72 -6.78 2.26 11.89
C LYS A 72 -6.59 3.63 11.23
N LYS A 73 -6.69 4.67 12.03
CA LYS A 73 -6.33 6.01 11.56
C LYS A 73 -4.82 6.09 11.35
N PHE A 74 -4.42 6.51 10.16
CA PHE A 74 -3.02 6.74 9.84
C PHE A 74 -2.62 8.17 10.19
N ASN A 75 -1.55 8.31 10.93
CA ASN A 75 -0.95 9.61 11.25
C ASN A 75 0.49 9.66 10.72
N PHE A 76 0.74 10.53 9.75
CA PHE A 76 2.06 10.73 9.13
C PHE A 76 3.15 11.14 10.14
N LYS A 77 2.77 11.72 11.26
CA LYS A 77 3.69 12.22 12.30
C LYS A 77 4.05 11.17 13.35
N LYS A 78 3.44 9.97 13.33
CA LYS A 78 3.83 8.88 14.23
C LYS A 78 5.31 8.54 14.07
N SER A 79 5.94 8.10 15.16
CA SER A 79 7.34 7.67 15.14
C SER A 79 7.55 6.41 14.29
N ARG A 80 6.57 5.50 14.29
CA ARG A 80 6.55 4.29 13.48
C ARG A 80 5.18 4.12 12.83
N TYR A 81 5.17 3.63 11.59
CA TYR A 81 3.93 3.44 10.84
C TYR A 81 3.31 2.06 11.04
N ASN A 82 4.10 1.08 11.44
CA ASN A 82 3.61 -0.29 11.62
C ASN A 82 2.70 -0.43 12.84
N ILE A 83 1.78 -1.36 12.75
CA ILE A 83 0.84 -1.73 13.81
C ILE A 83 1.42 -2.91 14.57
N GLN A 84 1.41 -2.84 15.90
CA GLN A 84 1.90 -3.90 16.78
C GLN A 84 3.31 -4.40 16.44
N SER A 85 4.19 -3.49 16.00
CA SER A 85 5.57 -3.79 15.62
C SER A 85 5.71 -4.80 14.47
N ARG A 86 4.66 -5.04 13.69
CA ARG A 86 4.72 -5.90 12.51
C ARG A 86 5.62 -5.31 11.44
N THR A 87 6.23 -6.18 10.66
CA THR A 87 6.84 -5.86 9.37
C THR A 87 6.08 -6.58 8.27
N TYR A 88 6.03 -5.99 7.08
CA TYR A 88 5.08 -6.41 6.07
C TYR A 88 5.74 -7.05 4.85
N ASP A 89 5.09 -8.08 4.33
CA ASP A 89 5.48 -8.77 3.09
C ASP A 89 4.99 -8.00 1.86
N PHE A 90 3.83 -7.34 1.99
CA PHE A 90 3.22 -6.50 0.95
C PHE A 90 2.77 -5.18 1.58
N VAL A 91 3.09 -4.10 0.90
CA VAL A 91 2.69 -2.74 1.29
C VAL A 91 1.98 -2.10 0.11
N PHE A 92 0.70 -1.79 0.28
CA PHE A 92 -0.12 -1.10 -0.72
C PHE A 92 -0.30 0.35 -0.29
N ILE A 93 0.11 1.27 -1.14
CA ILE A 93 -0.03 2.71 -0.92
C ILE A 93 -0.94 3.29 -2.00
N MET A 94 -2.10 3.74 -1.61
CA MET A 94 -3.10 4.33 -2.50
C MET A 94 -3.65 5.63 -1.90
N ILE A 95 -2.81 6.64 -1.88
CA ILE A 95 -3.14 7.99 -1.41
C ILE A 95 -2.60 9.02 -2.40
N ASP A 96 -3.08 10.25 -2.31
CA ASP A 96 -2.49 11.37 -3.04
C ASP A 96 -1.12 11.71 -2.45
N LEU A 97 -0.06 11.27 -3.12
CA LEU A 97 1.32 11.48 -2.68
C LEU A 97 1.75 12.95 -2.68
N GLU A 98 1.12 13.77 -3.54
CA GLU A 98 1.42 15.20 -3.62
C GLU A 98 0.84 15.99 -2.44
N SER A 99 -0.18 15.44 -1.77
CA SER A 99 -0.79 16.05 -0.59
C SER A 99 -0.01 15.81 0.71
N ILE A 100 1.03 14.99 0.70
CA ILE A 100 1.83 14.70 1.89
C ILE A 100 2.65 15.93 2.28
N GLU A 101 2.46 16.38 3.52
CA GLU A 101 3.13 17.58 4.06
C GLU A 101 4.66 17.43 4.09
N ASP A 102 5.16 16.27 4.52
CA ASP A 102 6.60 15.96 4.56
C ASP A 102 6.86 14.63 3.86
N PRO A 103 7.02 14.65 2.52
CA PRO A 103 7.22 13.42 1.75
C PRO A 103 8.52 12.68 2.11
N THR A 104 9.59 13.41 2.39
CA THR A 104 10.87 12.81 2.79
C THR A 104 10.73 11.98 4.06
N LEU A 105 10.06 12.53 5.07
CA LEU A 105 9.78 11.83 6.32
C LEU A 105 8.89 10.61 6.10
N PHE A 106 7.87 10.74 5.23
CA PHE A 106 6.98 9.64 4.88
C PHE A 106 7.75 8.45 4.30
N TYR A 107 8.53 8.65 3.25
CA TYR A 107 9.30 7.57 2.63
C TYR A 107 10.34 6.98 3.58
N LYS A 108 10.99 7.81 4.38
CA LYS A 108 11.95 7.37 5.40
C LYS A 108 11.31 6.46 6.45
N LYS A 109 10.09 6.76 6.88
CA LYS A 109 9.36 5.94 7.87
C LYS A 109 8.67 4.72 7.26
N LEU A 110 8.32 4.76 5.98
CA LEU A 110 7.73 3.64 5.27
C LEU A 110 8.74 2.50 5.08
N TYR A 111 9.99 2.83 4.85
CA TYR A 111 11.04 1.84 4.59
C TYR A 111 11.19 0.78 5.71
N PRO A 112 11.29 1.14 7.00
CA PRO A 112 11.50 0.17 8.08
C PRO A 112 10.35 -0.80 8.31
N ILE A 113 9.13 -0.48 7.90
CA ILE A 113 8.00 -1.39 8.11
C ILE A 113 7.95 -2.53 7.09
N SER A 114 8.71 -2.41 6.00
CA SER A 114 8.79 -3.42 4.95
C SER A 114 9.84 -4.46 5.29
N LYS A 115 9.52 -5.74 5.13
CA LYS A 115 10.52 -6.83 5.20
C LYS A 115 11.52 -6.72 4.06
N ASN A 116 12.69 -7.28 4.23
CA ASN A 116 13.67 -7.40 3.13
C ASN A 116 13.05 -8.15 1.95
N ALA A 117 13.25 -7.64 0.75
CA ALA A 117 12.67 -8.14 -0.50
C ALA A 117 11.12 -8.11 -0.55
N SER A 118 10.47 -7.40 0.36
CA SER A 118 9.02 -7.18 0.30
C SER A 118 8.63 -6.35 -0.91
N LYS A 119 7.40 -6.53 -1.37
CA LYS A 119 6.84 -5.71 -2.46
C LYS A 119 6.09 -4.52 -1.89
N VAL A 120 6.44 -3.34 -2.36
CA VAL A 120 5.73 -2.09 -2.10
C VAL A 120 5.08 -1.63 -3.40
N LEU A 121 3.78 -1.41 -3.37
CA LEU A 121 2.99 -1.06 -4.54
C LEU A 121 2.35 0.31 -4.35
N PHE A 122 2.75 1.25 -5.18
CA PHE A 122 2.15 2.58 -5.24
C PHE A 122 1.11 2.60 -6.35
N ILE A 123 -0.15 2.72 -5.96
CA ILE A 123 -1.29 2.84 -6.86
C ILE A 123 -1.64 4.31 -6.95
N VAL A 124 -1.37 4.90 -8.09
CA VAL A 124 -1.46 6.35 -8.30
C VAL A 124 -2.29 6.69 -9.53
N GLU A 125 -2.77 7.92 -9.61
CA GLU A 125 -3.53 8.40 -10.76
C GLU A 125 -2.67 8.45 -12.03
N LYS A 126 -3.33 8.42 -13.19
CA LYS A 126 -2.65 8.38 -14.49
C LYS A 126 -1.81 9.62 -14.80
N ASP A 127 -2.09 10.74 -14.18
CA ASP A 127 -1.36 12.01 -14.36
C ASP A 127 -0.10 12.12 -13.48
N VAL A 128 0.09 11.21 -12.54
CA VAL A 128 1.30 11.18 -11.70
C VAL A 128 2.51 10.81 -12.55
N ASP A 129 3.58 11.58 -12.41
CA ASP A 129 4.85 11.30 -13.08
C ASP A 129 5.58 10.14 -12.36
N LEU A 130 5.49 8.93 -12.92
CA LEU A 130 6.11 7.74 -12.37
C LEU A 130 7.64 7.83 -12.30
N ARG A 131 8.27 8.56 -13.23
CA ARG A 131 9.72 8.73 -13.21
C ARG A 131 10.18 9.52 -11.99
N LYS A 132 9.45 10.59 -11.63
CA LYS A 132 9.72 11.34 -10.40
C LYS A 132 9.52 10.48 -9.15
N LEU A 133 8.46 9.70 -9.11
CA LEU A 133 8.21 8.78 -8.01
C LEU A 133 9.32 7.73 -7.90
N GLU A 134 9.74 7.17 -9.02
CA GLU A 134 10.87 6.22 -9.08
C GLU A 134 12.16 6.84 -8.52
N ASP A 135 12.49 8.05 -8.94
CA ASP A 135 13.67 8.77 -8.44
C ASP A 135 13.62 8.96 -6.91
N VAL A 136 12.47 9.32 -6.38
CA VAL A 136 12.25 9.46 -4.93
C VAL A 136 12.46 8.12 -4.21
N LEU A 137 11.94 7.04 -4.73
CA LEU A 137 12.09 5.70 -4.14
C LEU A 137 13.55 5.24 -4.14
N ILE A 138 14.28 5.49 -5.23
CA ILE A 138 15.71 5.16 -5.32
C ILE A 138 16.52 5.91 -4.26
N VAL A 139 16.26 7.19 -4.07
CA VAL A 139 16.90 8.01 -3.01
C VAL A 139 16.65 7.43 -1.61
N HIS A 140 15.50 6.78 -1.40
CA HIS A 140 15.13 6.15 -0.14
C HIS A 140 15.46 4.64 -0.06
N ASN A 141 16.39 4.19 -0.89
CA ASN A 141 16.95 2.82 -0.90
C ASN A 141 16.00 1.72 -1.37
N TYR A 142 14.92 2.06 -2.05
CA TYR A 142 14.13 1.07 -2.76
C TYR A 142 14.80 0.66 -4.06
N VAL A 143 14.62 -0.58 -4.46
CA VAL A 143 15.18 -1.17 -5.68
C VAL A 143 14.11 -1.84 -6.51
N ALA A 144 14.48 -2.34 -7.68
CA ALA A 144 13.58 -3.06 -8.60
C ALA A 144 12.28 -2.27 -8.84
N THR A 145 12.41 -0.96 -9.07
CA THR A 145 11.28 -0.10 -9.40
C THR A 145 10.79 -0.43 -10.80
N ASN A 146 9.57 -0.97 -10.88
CA ASN A 146 8.96 -1.37 -12.14
C ASN A 146 7.52 -0.87 -12.23
N PRO A 147 7.19 -0.10 -13.28
CA PRO A 147 5.79 0.17 -13.58
C PRO A 147 5.11 -1.15 -13.97
N ILE A 148 3.92 -1.37 -13.43
CA ILE A 148 3.04 -2.46 -13.88
C ILE A 148 2.15 -1.86 -14.94
N GLU A 149 2.51 -2.11 -16.20
CA GLU A 149 1.88 -1.50 -17.37
C GLU A 149 0.55 -2.17 -17.72
N ASP A 150 -0.34 -1.35 -18.30
CA ASP A 150 -1.54 -1.73 -19.07
C ASP A 150 -2.64 -2.53 -18.36
N THR A 151 -2.60 -2.67 -17.04
CA THR A 151 -3.58 -3.45 -16.31
C THR A 151 -4.78 -2.61 -15.85
N PHE A 152 -4.59 -1.29 -15.68
CA PHE A 152 -5.56 -0.41 -15.04
C PHE A 152 -5.96 0.74 -15.96
N GLU A 153 -7.27 0.95 -16.08
CA GLU A 153 -7.82 2.02 -16.91
C GLU A 153 -7.60 3.41 -16.29
N ASN A 154 -7.85 3.56 -15.00
CA ASN A 154 -7.85 4.85 -14.30
C ASN A 154 -6.63 5.06 -13.40
N TYR A 155 -5.81 4.05 -13.20
CA TYR A 155 -4.66 4.09 -12.33
C TYR A 155 -3.41 3.59 -13.03
N GLN A 156 -2.29 3.90 -12.44
CA GLN A 156 -1.03 3.25 -12.76
C GLN A 156 -0.38 2.75 -11.48
N ILE A 157 0.44 1.71 -11.59
CA ILE A 157 1.08 1.07 -10.44
C ILE A 157 2.57 1.10 -10.64
N LEU A 158 3.27 1.58 -9.61
CA LEU A 158 4.72 1.44 -9.51
C LEU A 158 5.04 0.46 -8.39
N GLY A 159 5.64 -0.66 -8.74
CA GLY A 159 6.17 -1.62 -7.79
C GLY A 159 7.61 -1.30 -7.42
N ALA A 160 7.96 -1.54 -6.16
CA ALA A 160 9.32 -1.40 -5.65
C ALA A 160 9.60 -2.49 -4.62
N GLN A 161 10.87 -2.69 -4.31
CA GLN A 161 11.30 -3.62 -3.28
C GLN A 161 12.27 -2.95 -2.31
N LYS A 162 12.20 -3.35 -1.03
CA LYS A 162 13.24 -3.01 -0.08
C LYS A 162 14.52 -3.78 -0.42
N MET A 163 15.65 -3.09 -0.50
CA MET A 163 16.94 -3.72 -0.78
C MET A 163 17.31 -4.70 0.33
N HIS A 164 17.64 -5.93 -0.03
CA HIS A 164 18.07 -6.94 0.92
C HIS A 164 19.47 -6.63 1.49
N GLY A 165 19.58 -6.57 2.80
CA GLY A 165 20.87 -6.44 3.50
C GLY A 165 21.50 -5.04 3.52
N TRP A 166 20.84 -4.01 3.04
CA TRP A 166 21.34 -2.62 3.03
C TRP A 166 20.35 -1.68 3.69
N GLY A 167 20.82 -0.79 4.54
CA GLY A 167 19.97 0.26 5.11
C GLY A 167 19.38 -0.05 6.50
N ASN A 168 20.16 -0.61 7.36
CA ASN A 168 19.84 -0.65 8.79
C ASN A 168 20.05 0.73 9.42
#